data_a77b1c390e0e7af67604f9ad84b16486
#
_entry.id   a77b1c390e0e7af67604f9ad84b16486
#
_cell.length_a   1.000
_cell.length_b   1.000
_cell.length_c   1.000
_cell.angle_alpha   90.00
_cell.angle_beta   90.00
_cell.angle_gamma   90.00
#
_symmetry.space_group_name_H-M   'P 1'
#
loop_
_entity.id
_entity.type
_entity.pdbx_description
1 polymer ?
#
loop_
_entity_poly.entity_id
_entity_poly.type
_entity_poly.pdbx_seq_one_letter_code
_entity_poly.pdbx_strand_id
1 'polypeptide(L)'
;VGELEQPVRRVMVAGGGRVGMRLARSLTKDSKRFQVKIIEKHESRCVYLASRLSSDVLVLRGDATDENLMEEENVEDVDLFIAITDDDEDNIMSCLLAKKLGATRVLALINRRTYADLMHGTQIDIALSPAQATLGELLAYVRQGDVQAVHSLRRGVAEAIEIVARGDAKTSRVVGKRVGSLRLPHDVHIGMIVRGLPEPDARNTNGSEAPEREGQAADAKEPPQVIVPTSGTIIQSNDHVILFLPNKRLVHEVESLFRVGVTFF
;
A
#
# COMPACT_ATOMS: atom_id res chain seq x y z
N VAL A 1 21.00 -1.79 17.35
CA VAL A 1 21.01 -3.01 16.54
C VAL A 1 19.55 -3.37 16.40
N GLY A 2 18.93 -3.07 15.26
CA GLY A 2 17.53 -3.41 15.00
C GLY A 2 17.40 -4.93 14.93
N GLU A 3 16.49 -5.49 15.72
CA GLU A 3 16.07 -6.89 15.55
C GLU A 3 15.57 -7.01 14.10
N LEU A 4 16.19 -7.91 13.35
CA LEU A 4 15.69 -8.30 12.03
C LEU A 4 14.28 -8.86 12.23
N GLU A 5 13.26 -8.13 11.80
CA GLU A 5 11.88 -8.61 11.87
C GLU A 5 11.79 -9.97 11.19
N GLN A 6 11.32 -10.96 11.92
CA GLN A 6 11.16 -12.31 11.38
C GLN A 6 10.19 -12.26 10.20
N PRO A 7 10.51 -12.94 9.09
CA PRO A 7 9.64 -12.93 7.92
C PRO A 7 8.31 -13.63 8.26
N VAL A 8 7.19 -12.97 7.92
CA VAL A 8 5.85 -13.55 8.05
C VAL A 8 5.74 -14.78 7.17
N ARG A 9 5.27 -15.89 7.75
CA ARG A 9 4.99 -17.16 7.06
C ARG A 9 3.60 -17.71 7.39
N ARG A 10 3.19 -17.63 8.67
CA ARG A 10 1.90 -18.14 9.15
C ARG A 10 0.95 -16.98 9.32
N VAL A 11 -0.09 -16.96 8.51
CA VAL A 11 -1.09 -15.89 8.47
C VAL A 11 -2.46 -16.47 8.82
N MET A 12 -3.14 -15.86 9.78
CA MET A 12 -4.52 -16.18 10.12
C MET A 12 -5.41 -14.98 9.82
N VAL A 13 -6.49 -15.20 9.09
CA VAL A 13 -7.40 -14.15 8.63
C VAL A 13 -8.78 -14.38 9.23
N ALA A 14 -9.28 -13.45 10.02
CA ALA A 14 -10.66 -13.41 10.48
C ALA A 14 -11.51 -12.64 9.46
N GLY A 15 -12.45 -13.33 8.83
CA GLY A 15 -13.33 -12.81 7.79
C GLY A 15 -13.02 -13.34 6.38
N GLY A 16 -13.87 -14.25 5.92
CA GLY A 16 -13.83 -14.87 4.59
C GLY A 16 -14.56 -14.08 3.51
N GLY A 17 -14.77 -12.78 3.68
CA GLY A 17 -15.42 -11.89 2.72
C GLY A 17 -14.64 -11.74 1.41
N ARG A 18 -15.03 -10.75 0.59
CA ARG A 18 -14.34 -10.48 -0.69
C ARG A 18 -12.87 -10.12 -0.50
N VAL A 19 -12.56 -9.34 0.52
CA VAL A 19 -11.18 -8.91 0.83
C VAL A 19 -10.36 -10.10 1.32
N GLY A 20 -10.86 -10.88 2.30
CA GLY A 20 -10.16 -12.04 2.84
C GLY A 20 -9.85 -13.10 1.78
N MET A 21 -10.81 -13.38 0.91
CA MET A 21 -10.60 -14.31 -0.20
C MET A 21 -9.53 -13.82 -1.19
N ARG A 22 -9.52 -12.53 -1.54
CA ARG A 22 -8.51 -11.95 -2.45
C ARG A 22 -7.13 -11.95 -1.79
N LEU A 23 -7.07 -11.59 -0.51
CA LEU A 23 -5.81 -11.62 0.25
C LEU A 23 -5.22 -13.04 0.28
N ALA A 24 -6.01 -14.05 0.64
CA ALA A 24 -5.55 -15.43 0.67
C ALA A 24 -5.04 -15.89 -0.70
N ARG A 25 -5.75 -15.55 -1.80
CA ARG A 25 -5.28 -15.85 -3.16
C ARG A 25 -3.94 -15.18 -3.46
N SER A 26 -3.80 -13.90 -3.14
CA SER A 26 -2.55 -13.16 -3.38
C SER A 26 -1.38 -13.74 -2.60
N LEU A 27 -1.60 -14.16 -1.36
CA LEU A 27 -0.56 -14.78 -0.53
C LEU A 27 -0.12 -16.16 -1.04
N THR A 28 -1.03 -16.91 -1.68
CA THR A 28 -0.76 -18.28 -2.15
C THR A 28 -0.46 -18.39 -3.65
N LYS A 29 -0.63 -17.30 -4.44
CA LYS A 29 -0.49 -17.32 -5.89
C LYS A 29 0.95 -17.59 -6.36
N ASP A 30 1.93 -16.92 -5.75
CA ASP A 30 3.29 -16.88 -6.27
C ASP A 30 4.32 -17.66 -5.44
N SER A 31 3.92 -18.21 -4.30
CA SER A 31 4.83 -19.01 -3.48
C SER A 31 4.10 -19.84 -2.43
N LYS A 32 4.51 -21.10 -2.25
CA LYS A 32 4.23 -21.90 -1.05
C LYS A 32 4.90 -21.33 0.23
N ARG A 33 5.17 -20.01 0.22
CA ARG A 33 5.88 -19.32 1.31
C ARG A 33 4.97 -19.07 2.50
N PHE A 34 3.66 -18.90 2.25
CA PHE A 34 2.69 -18.57 3.28
C PHE A 34 1.78 -19.77 3.59
N GLN A 35 1.59 -20.04 4.88
CA GLN A 35 0.52 -20.90 5.38
C GLN A 35 -0.63 -19.99 5.80
N VAL A 36 -1.78 -20.14 5.17
CA VAL A 36 -2.92 -19.25 5.38
C VAL A 36 -4.09 -20.02 5.99
N LYS A 37 -4.60 -19.54 7.11
CA LYS A 37 -5.86 -19.98 7.72
C LYS A 37 -6.88 -18.85 7.59
N ILE A 38 -8.15 -19.18 7.28
CA ILE A 38 -9.26 -18.24 7.28
C ILE A 38 -10.31 -18.73 8.27
N ILE A 39 -10.69 -17.89 9.23
CA ILE A 39 -11.82 -18.10 10.11
C ILE A 39 -13.02 -17.37 9.53
N GLU A 40 -14.12 -18.11 9.28
CA GLU A 40 -15.36 -17.57 8.73
C GLU A 40 -16.57 -18.12 9.47
N LYS A 41 -17.48 -17.25 9.86
CA LYS A 41 -18.64 -17.57 10.69
C LYS A 41 -19.73 -18.34 9.93
N HIS A 42 -19.92 -18.00 8.64
CA HIS A 42 -21.00 -18.51 7.82
C HIS A 42 -20.60 -19.77 7.06
N GLU A 43 -21.29 -20.88 7.32
CA GLU A 43 -21.04 -22.18 6.70
C GLU A 43 -21.05 -22.13 5.17
N SER A 44 -22.08 -21.49 4.57
CA SER A 44 -22.17 -21.36 3.11
C SER A 44 -20.97 -20.63 2.52
N ARG A 45 -20.42 -19.68 3.26
CA ARG A 45 -19.21 -18.94 2.85
C ARG A 45 -17.97 -19.81 2.98
N CYS A 46 -17.86 -20.60 4.03
CA CYS A 46 -16.76 -21.58 4.19
C CYS A 46 -16.72 -22.55 3.01
N VAL A 47 -17.86 -23.14 2.64
CA VAL A 47 -17.98 -24.05 1.49
C VAL A 47 -17.57 -23.36 0.20
N TYR A 48 -18.02 -22.12 -0.01
CA TYR A 48 -17.64 -21.33 -1.19
C TYR A 48 -16.12 -21.08 -1.23
N LEU A 49 -15.52 -20.68 -0.11
CA LEU A 49 -14.06 -20.42 -0.04
C LEU A 49 -13.26 -21.70 -0.31
N ALA A 50 -13.64 -22.81 0.33
CA ALA A 50 -12.97 -24.11 0.14
C ALA A 50 -13.04 -24.59 -1.31
N SER A 51 -14.11 -24.26 -2.06
CA SER A 51 -14.23 -24.61 -3.46
C SER A 51 -13.43 -23.70 -4.43
N ARG A 52 -12.94 -22.56 -3.94
CA ARG A 52 -12.34 -21.51 -4.80
C ARG A 52 -10.90 -21.15 -4.46
N LEU A 53 -10.44 -21.53 -3.28
CA LEU A 53 -9.07 -21.31 -2.83
C LEU A 53 -8.22 -22.55 -3.06
N SER A 54 -6.90 -22.35 -3.08
CA SER A 54 -5.93 -23.45 -3.13
C SER A 54 -6.06 -24.34 -1.89
N SER A 55 -5.71 -25.61 -2.02
CA SER A 55 -5.60 -26.55 -0.90
C SER A 55 -4.59 -26.12 0.19
N ASP A 56 -3.74 -25.14 -0.12
CA ASP A 56 -2.79 -24.54 0.82
C ASP A 56 -3.45 -23.55 1.79
N VAL A 57 -4.74 -23.20 1.58
CA VAL A 57 -5.54 -22.35 2.46
C VAL A 57 -6.49 -23.19 3.29
N LEU A 58 -6.32 -23.19 4.60
CA LEU A 58 -7.23 -23.84 5.52
C LEU A 58 -8.40 -22.92 5.84
N VAL A 59 -9.63 -23.37 5.59
CA VAL A 59 -10.84 -22.63 5.92
C VAL A 59 -11.48 -23.24 7.15
N LEU A 60 -11.59 -22.46 8.22
CA LEU A 60 -12.15 -22.83 9.51
C LEU A 60 -13.52 -22.18 9.68
N ARG A 61 -14.51 -22.97 10.07
CA ARG A 61 -15.82 -22.43 10.45
C ARG A 61 -15.84 -22.07 11.91
N GLY A 62 -16.05 -20.79 12.24
CA GLY A 62 -16.18 -20.35 13.62
C GLY A 62 -16.19 -18.85 13.76
N ASP A 63 -16.25 -18.42 15.01
CA ASP A 63 -16.17 -17.01 15.41
C ASP A 63 -14.73 -16.69 15.81
N ALA A 64 -14.15 -15.66 15.22
CA ALA A 64 -12.78 -15.24 15.52
C ALA A 64 -12.62 -14.58 16.91
N THR A 65 -13.71 -14.35 17.62
CA THR A 65 -13.71 -13.91 19.03
C THR A 65 -13.82 -15.08 20.03
N ASP A 66 -13.89 -16.31 19.52
CA ASP A 66 -13.92 -17.53 20.37
C ASP A 66 -12.47 -17.93 20.76
N GLU A 67 -12.18 -17.81 22.07
CA GLU A 67 -10.86 -18.12 22.64
C GLU A 67 -10.48 -19.60 22.43
N ASN A 68 -11.43 -20.53 22.59
CA ASN A 68 -11.14 -21.96 22.41
C ASN A 68 -10.76 -22.28 20.97
N LEU A 69 -11.49 -21.73 19.98
CA LEU A 69 -11.15 -21.90 18.57
C LEU A 69 -9.74 -21.36 18.26
N MET A 70 -9.39 -20.20 18.81
CA MET A 70 -8.07 -19.59 18.60
C MET A 70 -6.95 -20.47 19.18
N GLU A 71 -7.15 -21.03 20.37
CA GLU A 71 -6.18 -21.92 21.01
C GLU A 71 -6.06 -23.25 20.25
N GLU A 72 -7.18 -23.89 19.88
CA GLU A 72 -7.20 -25.13 19.09
C GLU A 72 -6.47 -24.99 17.76
N GLU A 73 -6.51 -23.81 17.18
CA GLU A 73 -5.87 -23.50 15.90
C GLU A 73 -4.46 -22.91 16.05
N ASN A 74 -3.89 -22.97 17.26
CA ASN A 74 -2.52 -22.55 17.60
C ASN A 74 -2.22 -21.12 17.18
N VAL A 75 -3.04 -20.17 17.65
CA VAL A 75 -2.88 -18.75 17.33
C VAL A 75 -1.54 -18.19 17.85
N GLU A 76 -0.95 -18.78 18.89
CA GLU A 76 0.37 -18.42 19.44
C GLU A 76 1.50 -18.61 18.43
N ASP A 77 1.32 -19.50 17.48
CA ASP A 77 2.26 -19.77 16.41
C ASP A 77 2.12 -18.82 15.21
N VAL A 78 1.10 -17.96 15.19
CA VAL A 78 0.77 -17.07 14.05
C VAL A 78 1.71 -15.87 14.02
N ASP A 79 2.37 -15.67 12.88
CA ASP A 79 3.24 -14.51 12.68
C ASP A 79 2.44 -13.21 12.44
N LEU A 80 1.26 -13.33 11.76
CA LEU A 80 0.38 -12.20 11.49
C LEU A 80 -1.10 -12.64 11.53
N PHE A 81 -1.84 -12.10 12.49
CA PHE A 81 -3.30 -12.21 12.54
C PHE A 81 -3.95 -10.98 11.90
N ILE A 82 -4.93 -11.18 11.02
CA ILE A 82 -5.57 -10.10 10.25
C ILE A 82 -7.08 -10.20 10.43
N ALA A 83 -7.70 -9.21 11.07
CA ALA A 83 -9.15 -9.13 11.21
C ALA A 83 -9.73 -8.15 10.18
N ILE A 84 -10.56 -8.67 9.29
CA ILE A 84 -11.14 -7.95 8.14
C ILE A 84 -12.60 -8.36 7.89
N THR A 85 -13.37 -8.54 8.96
CA THR A 85 -14.81 -8.71 8.89
C THR A 85 -15.48 -7.36 8.56
N ASP A 86 -16.78 -7.33 8.48
CA ASP A 86 -17.58 -6.11 8.31
C ASP A 86 -17.91 -5.40 9.63
N ASP A 87 -17.53 -5.97 10.76
CA ASP A 87 -17.74 -5.44 12.10
C ASP A 87 -16.41 -4.95 12.73
N ASP A 88 -16.33 -3.65 13.04
CA ASP A 88 -15.14 -3.04 13.63
C ASP A 88 -14.86 -3.56 15.03
N GLU A 89 -15.92 -3.81 15.83
CA GLU A 89 -15.84 -4.33 17.19
C GLU A 89 -15.29 -5.76 17.19
N ASP A 90 -15.79 -6.64 16.31
CA ASP A 90 -15.29 -8.00 16.13
C ASP A 90 -13.83 -7.99 15.67
N ASN A 91 -13.45 -7.07 14.76
CA ASN A 91 -12.07 -6.93 14.29
C ASN A 91 -11.12 -6.51 15.40
N ILE A 92 -11.53 -5.57 16.24
CA ILE A 92 -10.73 -5.11 17.40
C ILE A 92 -10.61 -6.23 18.42
N MET A 93 -11.73 -6.86 18.81
CA MET A 93 -11.74 -7.87 19.86
C MET A 93 -10.96 -9.11 19.47
N SER A 94 -11.12 -9.60 18.23
CA SER A 94 -10.36 -10.76 17.74
C SER A 94 -8.85 -10.47 17.65
N CYS A 95 -8.45 -9.26 17.25
CA CYS A 95 -7.05 -8.85 17.27
C CYS A 95 -6.46 -8.79 18.70
N LEU A 96 -7.20 -8.21 19.65
CA LEU A 96 -6.76 -8.15 21.05
C LEU A 96 -6.65 -9.55 21.65
N LEU A 97 -7.61 -10.43 21.35
CA LEU A 97 -7.61 -11.83 21.77
C LEU A 97 -6.41 -12.59 21.18
N ALA A 98 -6.22 -12.51 19.86
CA ALA A 98 -5.08 -13.13 19.20
C ALA A 98 -3.74 -12.66 19.77
N LYS A 99 -3.61 -11.36 20.06
CA LYS A 99 -2.41 -10.80 20.69
C LYS A 99 -2.20 -11.30 22.10
N LYS A 100 -3.26 -11.38 22.90
CA LYS A 100 -3.25 -11.94 24.27
C LYS A 100 -2.79 -13.40 24.26
N LEU A 101 -3.24 -14.18 23.27
CA LEU A 101 -2.93 -15.59 23.10
C LEU A 101 -1.56 -15.86 22.47
N GLY A 102 -0.81 -14.83 22.07
CA GLY A 102 0.58 -14.97 21.64
C GLY A 102 0.87 -14.70 20.16
N ALA A 103 -0.12 -14.33 19.34
CA ALA A 103 0.15 -13.93 17.95
C ALA A 103 1.21 -12.82 17.88
N THR A 104 2.20 -12.99 17.01
CA THR A 104 3.35 -12.07 16.93
C THR A 104 2.92 -10.66 16.56
N ARG A 105 2.11 -10.51 15.52
CA ARG A 105 1.55 -9.22 15.06
C ARG A 105 0.07 -9.35 14.75
N VAL A 106 -0.67 -8.25 14.97
CA VAL A 106 -2.10 -8.19 14.68
C VAL A 106 -2.44 -6.95 13.84
N LEU A 107 -3.32 -7.13 12.86
CA LEU A 107 -3.83 -6.08 11.99
C LEU A 107 -5.36 -6.08 12.05
N ALA A 108 -5.95 -4.93 12.40
CA ALA A 108 -7.40 -4.73 12.38
C ALA A 108 -7.80 -3.78 11.26
N LEU A 109 -8.79 -4.16 10.45
CA LEU A 109 -9.50 -3.27 9.56
C LEU A 109 -10.54 -2.49 10.38
N ILE A 110 -10.48 -1.16 10.36
CA ILE A 110 -11.36 -0.30 11.15
C ILE A 110 -11.97 0.76 10.23
N ASN A 111 -13.27 0.69 10.02
CA ASN A 111 -13.99 1.62 9.16
C ASN A 111 -14.28 2.95 9.87
N ARG A 112 -14.62 2.91 11.16
CA ARG A 112 -14.92 4.10 11.96
C ARG A 112 -13.65 4.78 12.43
N ARG A 113 -13.45 6.03 12.00
CA ARG A 113 -12.28 6.84 12.36
C ARG A 113 -12.08 6.97 13.87
N THR A 114 -13.15 7.16 14.63
CA THR A 114 -13.10 7.27 16.09
C THR A 114 -12.52 6.02 16.75
N TYR A 115 -12.79 4.84 16.22
CA TYR A 115 -12.22 3.59 16.73
C TYR A 115 -10.76 3.45 16.34
N ALA A 116 -10.40 3.81 15.10
CA ALA A 116 -9.00 3.82 14.68
C ALA A 116 -8.15 4.75 15.55
N ASP A 117 -8.68 5.91 15.92
CA ASP A 117 -8.01 6.87 16.80
C ASP A 117 -7.85 6.32 18.24
N LEU A 118 -8.84 5.57 18.75
CA LEU A 118 -8.79 4.93 20.07
C LEU A 118 -7.76 3.78 20.14
N MET A 119 -7.50 3.12 19.03
CA MET A 119 -6.56 1.98 18.98
C MET A 119 -5.09 2.43 19.05
N HIS A 120 -4.83 3.73 19.05
CA HIS A 120 -3.46 4.25 19.21
C HIS A 120 -2.89 3.94 20.60
N GLY A 121 -1.75 3.25 20.63
CA GLY A 121 -1.10 2.88 21.90
C GLY A 121 -1.69 1.63 22.57
N THR A 122 -2.63 0.96 21.92
CA THR A 122 -3.11 -0.37 22.35
C THR A 122 -2.19 -1.49 21.85
N GLN A 123 -2.55 -2.73 22.13
CA GLN A 123 -1.83 -3.92 21.67
C GLN A 123 -2.06 -4.25 20.18
N ILE A 124 -2.85 -3.44 19.45
CA ILE A 124 -3.04 -3.61 18.00
C ILE A 124 -1.86 -2.96 17.27
N ASP A 125 -1.07 -3.77 16.58
CA ASP A 125 0.15 -3.32 15.90
C ASP A 125 -0.19 -2.43 14.70
N ILE A 126 -1.24 -2.80 13.92
CA ILE A 126 -1.66 -2.07 12.72
C ILE A 126 -3.18 -1.91 12.72
N ALA A 127 -3.64 -0.66 12.74
CA ALA A 127 -5.05 -0.32 12.48
C ALA A 127 -5.14 0.28 11.07
N LEU A 128 -5.83 -0.41 10.15
CA LEU A 128 -6.00 0.00 8.76
C LEU A 128 -7.40 0.56 8.53
N SER A 129 -7.51 1.79 8.03
CA SER A 129 -8.78 2.38 7.61
C SER A 129 -8.89 2.39 6.08
N PRO A 130 -9.83 1.63 5.49
CA PRO A 130 -10.05 1.64 4.03
C PRO A 130 -10.38 3.04 3.50
N ALA A 131 -11.17 3.80 4.26
CA ALA A 131 -11.54 5.16 3.89
C ALA A 131 -10.32 6.09 3.78
N GLN A 132 -9.36 5.97 4.70
CA GLN A 132 -8.13 6.77 4.65
C GLN A 132 -7.21 6.34 3.50
N ALA A 133 -7.09 5.04 3.24
CA ALA A 133 -6.33 4.52 2.12
C ALA A 133 -6.91 5.02 0.79
N THR A 134 -8.22 4.84 0.59
CA THR A 134 -8.92 5.30 -0.62
C THR A 134 -8.88 6.83 -0.77
N LEU A 135 -9.01 7.60 0.32
CA LEU A 135 -8.92 9.06 0.26
C LEU A 135 -7.54 9.51 -0.22
N GLY A 136 -6.46 8.84 0.22
CA GLY A 136 -5.10 9.12 -0.26
C GLY A 136 -4.99 8.94 -1.77
N GLU A 137 -5.51 7.84 -2.30
CA GLU A 137 -5.54 7.57 -3.74
C GLU A 137 -6.41 8.58 -4.49
N LEU A 138 -7.64 8.85 -4.03
CA LEU A 138 -8.53 9.83 -4.67
C LEU A 138 -7.93 11.24 -4.70
N LEU A 139 -7.26 11.66 -3.63
CA LEU A 139 -6.60 12.96 -3.58
C LEU A 139 -5.47 13.07 -4.60
N ALA A 140 -4.79 11.98 -4.94
CA ALA A 140 -3.80 11.98 -6.01
C ALA A 140 -4.44 12.32 -7.37
N TYR A 141 -5.66 11.83 -7.65
CA TYR A 141 -6.39 12.15 -8.89
C TYR A 141 -7.00 13.57 -8.89
N VAL A 142 -7.40 14.09 -7.73
CA VAL A 142 -8.02 15.43 -7.62
C VAL A 142 -6.97 16.54 -7.63
N ARG A 143 -5.76 16.26 -7.15
CA ARG A 143 -4.65 17.22 -7.20
C ARG A 143 -4.26 17.44 -8.65
N GLN A 144 -4.55 18.66 -9.18
CA GLN A 144 -4.19 19.08 -10.52
C GLN A 144 -2.66 19.22 -10.60
N GLY A 145 -1.99 18.26 -11.22
CA GLY A 145 -0.55 18.26 -11.43
C GLY A 145 -0.03 16.87 -11.74
N ASP A 146 1.23 16.76 -12.09
CA ASP A 146 1.90 15.48 -12.39
C ASP A 146 2.18 14.62 -11.15
N VAL A 147 1.42 14.79 -10.05
CA VAL A 147 1.52 13.98 -8.82
C VAL A 147 0.83 12.64 -9.08
N GLN A 148 1.61 11.57 -9.07
CA GLN A 148 1.13 10.20 -9.31
C GLN A 148 0.66 9.51 -8.03
N ALA A 149 1.34 9.76 -6.91
CA ALA A 149 1.00 9.14 -5.64
C ALA A 149 1.34 10.05 -4.46
N VAL A 150 0.57 9.92 -3.38
CA VAL A 150 0.84 10.57 -2.09
C VAL A 150 0.70 9.53 -1.00
N HIS A 151 1.79 9.28 -0.29
CA HIS A 151 1.83 8.35 0.83
C HIS A 151 2.03 9.10 2.13
N SER A 152 1.03 9.01 3.00
CA SER A 152 1.12 9.57 4.35
C SER A 152 2.06 8.71 5.20
N LEU A 153 3.09 9.32 5.76
CA LEU A 153 4.05 8.68 6.63
C LEU A 153 3.74 9.04 8.10
N ARG A 154 3.90 8.05 8.99
CA ARG A 154 3.66 8.26 10.42
C ARG A 154 2.34 9.00 10.70
N ARG A 155 1.24 8.55 10.07
CA ARG A 155 -0.13 9.06 10.33
C ARG A 155 -0.31 10.53 9.96
N GLY A 156 0.32 10.98 8.89
CA GLY A 156 0.19 12.35 8.39
C GLY A 156 1.14 13.36 9.04
N VAL A 157 2.12 12.90 9.81
CA VAL A 157 3.21 13.75 10.31
C VAL A 157 4.12 14.16 9.17
N ALA A 158 4.37 13.26 8.23
CA ALA A 158 5.15 13.51 7.03
C ALA A 158 4.47 12.88 5.80
N GLU A 159 4.85 13.30 4.61
CA GLU A 159 4.36 12.73 3.35
C GLU A 159 5.53 12.35 2.44
N ALA A 160 5.35 11.25 1.71
CA ALA A 160 6.13 10.94 0.53
C ALA A 160 5.25 11.17 -0.70
N ILE A 161 5.72 11.96 -1.64
CA ILE A 161 4.99 12.24 -2.87
C ILE A 161 5.81 11.79 -4.07
N GLU A 162 5.13 11.24 -5.06
CA GLU A 162 5.68 10.90 -6.36
C GLU A 162 5.15 11.89 -7.39
N ILE A 163 6.06 12.63 -8.03
CA ILE A 163 5.73 13.62 -9.06
C ILE A 163 6.52 13.30 -10.32
N VAL A 164 5.84 13.35 -11.48
CA VAL A 164 6.51 13.22 -12.78
C VAL A 164 7.05 14.57 -13.23
N ALA A 165 8.35 14.61 -13.56
CA ALA A 165 9.00 15.79 -14.11
C ALA A 165 8.64 15.94 -15.61
N ARG A 166 7.74 16.85 -15.94
CA ARG A 166 7.27 17.09 -17.31
C ARG A 166 7.96 18.30 -17.96
N GLY A 167 7.87 18.33 -19.29
CA GLY A 167 8.41 19.41 -20.12
C GLY A 167 9.88 19.23 -20.48
N ASP A 168 10.51 20.31 -20.89
CA ASP A 168 11.92 20.37 -21.28
C ASP A 168 12.68 21.42 -20.44
N ALA A 169 13.97 21.61 -20.73
CA ALA A 169 14.82 22.55 -19.99
C ALA A 169 14.37 24.03 -20.12
N LYS A 170 13.49 24.38 -21.10
CA LYS A 170 12.98 25.73 -21.31
C LYS A 170 11.64 25.96 -20.60
N THR A 171 10.78 24.95 -20.59
CA THR A 171 9.41 25.02 -20.07
C THR A 171 9.30 24.55 -18.61
N SER A 172 10.22 23.70 -18.16
CA SER A 172 10.22 23.15 -16.81
C SER A 172 11.18 23.88 -15.88
N ARG A 173 10.79 23.99 -14.62
CA ARG A 173 11.66 24.53 -13.56
C ARG A 173 12.62 23.48 -12.99
N VAL A 174 12.38 22.20 -13.28
CA VAL A 174 13.13 21.07 -12.72
C VAL A 174 13.87 20.24 -13.79
N VAL A 175 13.29 20.03 -14.97
CA VAL A 175 13.92 19.26 -16.06
C VAL A 175 15.20 19.95 -16.56
N GLY A 176 16.26 19.16 -16.76
CA GLY A 176 17.56 19.64 -17.17
C GLY A 176 18.40 20.27 -16.05
N LYS A 177 17.88 20.40 -14.83
CA LYS A 177 18.60 20.98 -13.69
C LYS A 177 19.17 19.90 -12.78
N ARG A 178 20.26 20.26 -12.09
CA ARG A 178 20.87 19.41 -11.06
C ARG A 178 20.04 19.49 -9.79
N VAL A 179 19.87 18.35 -9.11
CA VAL A 179 19.13 18.25 -7.83
C VAL A 179 19.62 19.29 -6.81
N GLY A 180 20.94 19.47 -6.67
CA GLY A 180 21.51 20.45 -5.75
C GLY A 180 21.28 21.92 -6.13
N SER A 181 20.79 22.22 -7.35
CA SER A 181 20.45 23.57 -7.79
C SER A 181 18.96 23.91 -7.68
N LEU A 182 18.13 22.92 -7.31
CA LEU A 182 16.70 23.14 -7.14
C LEU A 182 16.42 23.94 -5.86
N ARG A 183 15.51 24.90 -5.96
CA ARG A 183 15.02 25.65 -4.80
C ARG A 183 13.86 24.91 -4.17
N LEU A 184 14.16 23.79 -3.49
CA LEU A 184 13.18 23.04 -2.73
C LEU A 184 12.81 23.83 -1.46
N PRO A 185 11.57 23.72 -0.96
CA PRO A 185 11.20 24.23 0.36
C PRO A 185 12.10 23.63 1.45
N HIS A 186 12.20 24.32 2.59
CA HIS A 186 13.01 23.86 3.71
C HIS A 186 12.57 22.46 4.17
N ASP A 187 13.53 21.58 4.45
CA ASP A 187 13.33 20.20 4.90
C ASP A 187 12.62 19.27 3.90
N VAL A 188 12.44 19.69 2.64
CA VAL A 188 12.00 18.80 1.56
C VAL A 188 13.22 18.17 0.89
N HIS A 189 13.20 16.85 0.79
CA HIS A 189 14.31 16.07 0.21
C HIS A 189 13.83 15.18 -0.93
N ILE A 190 14.59 15.14 -2.02
CA ILE A 190 14.40 14.13 -3.06
C ILE A 190 15.10 12.85 -2.57
N GLY A 191 14.31 11.81 -2.33
CA GLY A 191 14.82 10.53 -1.86
C GLY A 191 15.19 9.57 -2.98
N MET A 192 14.44 9.63 -4.11
CA MET A 192 14.61 8.70 -5.21
C MET A 192 14.14 9.30 -6.53
N ILE A 193 14.73 8.85 -7.64
CA ILE A 193 14.28 9.13 -9.00
C ILE A 193 14.15 7.79 -9.71
N VAL A 194 12.98 7.53 -10.34
CA VAL A 194 12.76 6.36 -11.17
C VAL A 194 12.65 6.83 -12.61
N ARG A 195 13.51 6.31 -13.47
CA ARG A 195 13.62 6.67 -14.89
C ARG A 195 13.22 5.50 -15.78
N GLY A 196 12.54 5.78 -16.88
CA GLY A 196 12.15 4.75 -17.86
C GLY A 196 10.88 4.00 -17.49
N LEU A 197 10.06 4.51 -16.56
CA LEU A 197 8.71 3.96 -16.36
C LEU A 197 7.85 4.23 -17.60
N PRO A 198 7.05 3.25 -18.06
CA PRO A 198 6.07 3.48 -19.12
C PRO A 198 5.05 4.51 -18.65
N GLU A 199 4.64 5.42 -19.53
CA GLU A 199 3.54 6.33 -19.21
C GLU A 199 2.30 5.51 -18.85
N PRO A 200 1.58 5.85 -17.77
CA PRO A 200 0.30 5.22 -17.49
C PRO A 200 -0.64 5.51 -18.66
N ASP A 201 -1.06 4.44 -19.34
CA ASP A 201 -2.02 4.54 -20.45
C ASP A 201 -3.31 5.17 -19.92
N ALA A 202 -3.63 6.38 -20.36
CA ALA A 202 -4.84 7.13 -19.97
C ALA A 202 -6.17 6.39 -20.30
N ARG A 203 -6.08 5.18 -20.87
CA ARG A 203 -7.22 4.36 -21.32
C ARG A 203 -7.53 3.17 -20.43
N ASN A 204 -6.74 2.87 -19.41
CA ASN A 204 -6.93 1.65 -18.60
C ASN A 204 -7.43 1.94 -17.18
N THR A 205 -8.37 2.88 -17.03
CA THR A 205 -9.05 3.19 -15.76
C THR A 205 -10.24 2.30 -15.45
N ASN A 206 -10.60 1.37 -16.33
CA ASN A 206 -11.64 0.39 -16.07
C ASN A 206 -11.00 -0.96 -15.74
N GLY A 207 -11.14 -1.39 -14.49
CA GLY A 207 -10.68 -2.67 -13.96
C GLY A 207 -11.34 -3.91 -14.60
N SER A 208 -11.30 -4.01 -15.92
CA SER A 208 -11.59 -5.22 -16.68
C SER A 208 -10.26 -5.89 -17.03
N GLU A 209 -10.13 -7.14 -16.63
CA GLU A 209 -9.05 -8.03 -17.05
C GLU A 209 -8.85 -7.91 -18.56
N ALA A 210 -7.68 -7.41 -18.97
CA ALA A 210 -7.32 -7.37 -20.38
C ALA A 210 -7.07 -8.80 -20.87
N PRO A 211 -7.61 -9.20 -22.04
CA PRO A 211 -7.26 -10.47 -22.64
C PRO A 211 -5.78 -10.46 -23.03
N GLU A 212 -5.09 -11.54 -22.66
CA GLU A 212 -3.71 -11.82 -23.08
C GLU A 212 -3.64 -11.73 -24.62
N ARG A 213 -3.06 -10.67 -25.13
CA ARG A 213 -2.69 -10.60 -26.55
C ARG A 213 -1.29 -11.16 -26.69
N GLU A 214 -1.22 -12.43 -27.07
CA GLU A 214 -0.02 -13.01 -27.65
C GLU A 214 0.34 -12.26 -28.94
N GLY A 215 1.61 -11.85 -29.04
CA GLY A 215 2.30 -11.57 -30.29
C GLY A 215 2.22 -10.16 -30.83
N GLN A 216 2.88 -9.19 -30.18
CA GLN A 216 3.60 -8.14 -30.90
C GLN A 216 4.88 -7.83 -30.11
N ALA A 217 6.03 -8.06 -30.74
CA ALA A 217 7.35 -7.67 -30.22
C ALA A 217 7.37 -6.16 -30.01
N ALA A 218 7.12 -5.73 -28.77
CA ALA A 218 7.37 -4.36 -28.34
C ALA A 218 8.89 -4.22 -28.17
N ASP A 219 9.45 -3.17 -28.79
CA ASP A 219 10.83 -2.75 -28.62
C ASP A 219 11.26 -2.92 -27.16
N ALA A 220 12.38 -3.59 -26.94
CA ALA A 220 12.94 -3.85 -25.62
C ALA A 220 13.30 -2.51 -24.93
N LYS A 221 12.32 -1.91 -24.23
CA LYS A 221 12.59 -0.79 -23.34
C LYS A 221 13.45 -1.31 -22.20
N GLU A 222 14.57 -0.63 -21.97
CA GLU A 222 15.43 -0.92 -20.82
C GLU A 222 14.59 -0.95 -19.52
N PRO A 223 14.93 -1.84 -18.57
CA PRO A 223 14.19 -1.91 -17.30
C PRO A 223 14.26 -0.56 -16.57
N PRO A 224 13.21 -0.18 -15.82
CA PRO A 224 13.20 1.07 -15.06
C PRO A 224 14.44 1.19 -14.18
N GLN A 225 15.14 2.33 -14.27
CA GLN A 225 16.32 2.60 -13.47
C GLN A 225 15.94 3.36 -12.20
N VAL A 226 16.28 2.80 -11.03
CA VAL A 226 16.14 3.46 -9.74
C VAL A 226 17.45 4.20 -9.41
N ILE A 227 17.36 5.51 -9.21
CA ILE A 227 18.49 6.40 -8.97
C ILE A 227 18.36 7.00 -7.56
N VAL A 228 19.36 6.80 -6.71
CA VAL A 228 19.51 7.56 -5.47
C VAL A 228 20.20 8.87 -5.83
N PRO A 229 19.50 10.03 -5.76
CA PRO A 229 20.04 11.26 -6.30
C PRO A 229 21.15 11.83 -5.43
N THR A 230 22.14 12.40 -6.09
CA THR A 230 23.15 13.26 -5.49
C THR A 230 22.92 14.71 -5.92
N SER A 231 23.64 15.68 -5.34
CA SER A 231 23.55 17.08 -5.75
C SER A 231 23.87 17.30 -7.25
N GLY A 232 24.65 16.41 -7.85
CA GLY A 232 25.02 16.45 -9.27
C GLY A 232 24.03 15.76 -10.20
N THR A 233 23.07 15.00 -9.70
CA THR A 233 22.09 14.26 -10.51
C THR A 233 21.20 15.23 -11.29
N ILE A 234 21.04 15.00 -12.60
CA ILE A 234 20.21 15.82 -13.48
C ILE A 234 18.85 15.15 -13.63
N ILE A 235 17.79 15.91 -13.39
CA ILE A 235 16.40 15.46 -13.62
C ILE A 235 16.11 15.51 -15.13
N GLN A 236 15.57 14.43 -15.67
CA GLN A 236 15.17 14.32 -17.07
C GLN A 236 13.64 14.39 -17.20
N SER A 237 13.17 14.66 -18.42
CA SER A 237 11.73 14.59 -18.73
C SER A 237 11.23 13.17 -18.49
N ASN A 238 10.03 13.05 -17.91
CA ASN A 238 9.39 11.80 -17.50
C ASN A 238 10.11 11.03 -16.38
N ASP A 239 11.05 11.66 -15.66
CA ASP A 239 11.53 11.11 -14.41
C ASP A 239 10.42 11.15 -13.35
N HIS A 240 10.20 10.05 -12.67
CA HIS A 240 9.36 9.96 -11.49
C HIS A 240 10.21 10.32 -10.27
N VAL A 241 9.92 11.45 -9.66
CA VAL A 241 10.69 12.01 -8.55
C VAL A 241 9.93 11.79 -7.26
N ILE A 242 10.54 11.06 -6.32
CA ILE A 242 9.97 10.78 -5.00
C ILE A 242 10.57 11.75 -4.00
N LEU A 243 9.71 12.58 -3.39
CA LEU A 243 10.10 13.59 -2.41
C LEU A 243 9.51 13.26 -1.04
N PHE A 244 10.31 13.53 -0.01
CA PHE A 244 9.88 13.46 1.40
C PHE A 244 9.62 14.86 1.93
N LEU A 245 8.42 15.06 2.50
CA LEU A 245 7.96 16.34 3.04
C LEU A 245 7.69 16.18 4.55
N PRO A 246 8.21 17.09 5.40
CA PRO A 246 7.99 17.03 6.84
C PRO A 246 6.55 17.34 7.25
N ASN A 247 5.77 18.00 6.37
CA ASN A 247 4.36 18.23 6.57
C ASN A 247 3.63 18.46 5.24
N LYS A 248 2.33 18.16 5.23
CA LYS A 248 1.48 18.24 4.03
C LYS A 248 1.26 19.67 3.48
N ARG A 249 1.56 20.72 4.23
CA ARG A 249 1.40 22.10 3.76
C ARG A 249 2.39 22.44 2.63
N LEU A 250 3.53 21.77 2.61
CA LEU A 250 4.59 21.96 1.61
C LEU A 250 4.27 21.29 0.26
N VAL A 251 3.25 20.43 0.21
CA VAL A 251 2.86 19.73 -1.03
C VAL A 251 2.59 20.72 -2.16
N HIS A 252 1.79 21.76 -1.89
CA HIS A 252 1.44 22.76 -2.90
C HIS A 252 2.66 23.54 -3.42
N GLU A 253 3.63 23.86 -2.58
CA GLU A 253 4.85 24.53 -3.00
C GLU A 253 5.70 23.64 -3.90
N VAL A 254 5.82 22.34 -3.55
CA VAL A 254 6.52 21.35 -4.37
C VAL A 254 5.80 21.14 -5.71
N GLU A 255 4.47 20.97 -5.71
CA GLU A 255 3.68 20.85 -6.93
C GLU A 255 3.90 22.05 -7.86
N SER A 256 3.93 23.27 -7.30
CA SER A 256 4.16 24.49 -8.08
C SER A 256 5.55 24.54 -8.74
N LEU A 257 6.54 23.90 -8.12
CA LEU A 257 7.90 23.81 -8.68
C LEU A 257 7.95 22.88 -9.88
N PHE A 258 7.16 21.80 -9.88
CA PHE A 258 7.12 20.80 -10.94
C PHE A 258 6.15 21.17 -12.08
N ARG A 259 5.32 22.19 -11.92
CA ARG A 259 4.41 22.65 -12.99
C ARG A 259 5.18 23.16 -14.20
N VAL A 260 4.77 22.70 -15.36
CA VAL A 260 5.25 23.22 -16.66
C VAL A 260 4.62 24.58 -16.91
N GLY A 261 5.43 25.59 -17.22
CA GLY A 261 4.95 26.90 -17.63
C GLY A 261 4.25 26.78 -18.99
N VAL A 262 2.94 27.07 -19.05
CA VAL A 262 2.23 27.22 -20.33
C VAL A 262 2.68 28.54 -20.93
N THR A 263 3.57 28.48 -21.88
CA THR A 263 3.91 29.67 -22.72
C THR A 263 2.82 29.78 -23.77
N PHE A 264 1.87 30.66 -23.56
CA PHE A 264 0.99 31.10 -24.66
C PHE A 264 1.84 31.91 -25.63
N PHE A 265 2.01 31.39 -26.84
CA PHE A 265 2.45 32.18 -27.99
C PHE A 265 1.28 32.93 -28.56
#